data_a157bcad06a53f2fa1324bfb844419c7
#
_entry.id   a157bcad06a53f2fa1324bfb844419c7
#
_cell.length_a   1.000
_cell.length_b   1.000
_cell.length_c   1.000
_cell.angle_alpha   90.00
_cell.angle_beta   90.00
_cell.angle_gamma   90.00
#
_symmetry.space_group_name_H-M   'P 1'
#
loop_
_entity.id
_entity.type
_entity.pdbx_description
1 polymer ?
#
loop_
_entity_poly.entity_id
_entity_poly.type
_entity_poly.pdbx_seq_one_letter_code
_entity_poly.pdbx_strand_id
1 'polypeptide(L)'
;MQLSVVILNYNVRYFLEHCLRSVLKSIQGLDAEIIVVDNNSPDDSCEMVKSLFPNVILIENKENLGFPKGNNIGVQRAKGTFVCILNPDTVVAEDSFIKILAFAENKANLGIIGCKLIDGTGNFLPESKRGIPTPWVAFSKMAGLYKIFPRVKAFQKYYAQHLDQNTSGKVDILVGAFMVLKKETYQQLGGFDEQYFMYGEDIDLSFSALKLGFQNYYFAETTVIHYKGESTVKDEKYRQRFQQGMEIFYSKHMKGSLFFNTFMKLGMLFFAIFKMKNKSRLSDGQPIKYVLYSNDEQLKNKLEYKLHSKIDCFNSILDKKRDTRILDNNTITEIILDANTFSYKECIAILEKSKNAGIRFKIKPEKADFIIGSNSSNDRGEVLLF
;
A
#
# COMPACT_ATOMS: atom_id res chain seq x y z
N MET A 1 -0.54 25.46 -7.11
CA MET A 1 -0.76 24.25 -6.30
C MET A 1 0.38 23.27 -6.53
N GLN A 2 0.97 22.77 -5.45
CA GLN A 2 2.15 21.90 -5.54
C GLN A 2 1.77 20.44 -5.76
N LEU A 3 0.73 19.96 -5.07
CA LEU A 3 0.38 18.55 -5.03
C LEU A 3 -1.13 18.32 -5.14
N SER A 4 -1.54 17.32 -5.93
CA SER A 4 -2.88 16.72 -5.88
C SER A 4 -2.76 15.25 -5.47
N VAL A 5 -3.39 14.86 -4.37
CA VAL A 5 -3.46 13.47 -3.94
C VAL A 5 -4.75 12.87 -4.50
N VAL A 6 -4.62 11.89 -5.40
CA VAL A 6 -5.74 11.19 -6.06
C VAL A 6 -5.90 9.83 -5.41
N ILE A 7 -7.07 9.59 -4.83
CA ILE A 7 -7.42 8.36 -4.12
C ILE A 7 -8.61 7.72 -4.81
N LEU A 8 -8.41 6.54 -5.39
CA LEU A 8 -9.50 5.76 -5.99
C LEU A 8 -10.10 4.83 -4.94
N ASN A 9 -11.39 5.01 -4.66
CA ASN A 9 -12.12 4.21 -3.69
C ASN A 9 -13.07 3.20 -4.34
N TYR A 10 -13.16 2.02 -3.74
CA TYR A 10 -14.22 1.04 -4.00
C TYR A 10 -14.47 0.15 -2.79
N ASN A 11 -15.59 0.39 -2.08
CA ASN A 11 -16.11 -0.47 -1.01
C ASN A 11 -15.13 -0.73 0.16
N VAL A 12 -14.45 0.34 0.64
CA VAL A 12 -13.49 0.28 1.77
C VAL A 12 -13.59 1.49 2.69
N ARG A 13 -14.79 1.84 3.10
CA ARG A 13 -15.18 3.05 3.85
C ARG A 13 -14.24 3.39 5.00
N TYR A 14 -13.94 2.45 5.90
CA TYR A 14 -13.14 2.71 7.11
C TYR A 14 -11.66 2.89 6.79
N PHE A 15 -11.14 2.16 5.80
CA PHE A 15 -9.77 2.34 5.32
C PHE A 15 -9.62 3.68 4.61
N LEU A 16 -10.59 4.06 3.77
CA LEU A 16 -10.63 5.38 3.14
C LEU A 16 -10.63 6.51 4.19
N GLU A 17 -11.46 6.40 5.24
CA GLU A 17 -11.48 7.39 6.32
C GLU A 17 -10.12 7.51 6.99
N HIS A 18 -9.49 6.38 7.34
CA HIS A 18 -8.17 6.35 7.94
C HIS A 18 -7.10 6.95 7.02
N CYS A 19 -7.12 6.59 5.73
CA CYS A 19 -6.25 7.16 4.71
C CYS A 19 -6.40 8.69 4.65
N LEU A 20 -7.62 9.19 4.50
CA LEU A 20 -7.91 10.63 4.42
C LEU A 20 -7.41 11.40 5.66
N ARG A 21 -7.59 10.86 6.86
CA ARG A 21 -7.09 11.48 8.10
C ARG A 21 -5.56 11.59 8.09
N SER A 22 -4.86 10.56 7.63
CA SER A 22 -3.40 10.56 7.53
C SER A 22 -2.89 11.52 6.44
N VAL A 23 -3.55 11.55 5.28
CA VAL A 23 -3.23 12.46 4.17
C VAL A 23 -3.43 13.91 4.56
N LEU A 24 -4.54 14.24 5.22
CA LEU A 24 -4.79 15.60 5.71
C LEU A 24 -3.69 16.12 6.64
N LYS A 25 -3.14 15.26 7.48
CA LYS A 25 -1.98 15.61 8.33
C LYS A 25 -0.72 15.80 7.49
N SER A 26 -0.51 14.96 6.50
CA SER A 26 0.71 14.97 5.67
C SER A 26 0.77 16.13 4.68
N ILE A 27 -0.37 16.75 4.33
CA ILE A 27 -0.42 17.93 3.45
C ILE A 27 -0.46 19.26 4.22
N GLN A 28 -0.45 19.24 5.56
CA GLN A 28 -0.43 20.48 6.35
C GLN A 28 0.80 21.34 5.97
N GLY A 29 0.56 22.59 5.65
CA GLY A 29 1.62 23.53 5.21
C GLY A 29 2.01 23.39 3.72
N LEU A 30 1.37 22.51 2.96
CA LEU A 30 1.52 22.42 1.51
C LEU A 30 0.32 23.06 0.79
N ASP A 31 0.58 23.70 -0.35
CA ASP A 31 -0.48 24.08 -1.29
C ASP A 31 -0.92 22.82 -2.07
N ALA A 32 -1.88 22.09 -1.48
CA ALA A 32 -2.30 20.77 -1.95
C ALA A 32 -3.82 20.59 -1.91
N GLU A 33 -4.31 19.64 -2.70
CA GLU A 33 -5.69 19.18 -2.72
C GLU A 33 -5.77 17.67 -2.62
N ILE A 34 -6.92 17.16 -2.14
CA ILE A 34 -7.25 15.74 -2.12
C ILE A 34 -8.45 15.53 -3.05
N ILE A 35 -8.35 14.54 -3.92
CA ILE A 35 -9.40 14.12 -4.85
C ILE A 35 -9.69 12.66 -4.58
N VAL A 36 -10.90 12.37 -4.13
CA VAL A 36 -11.42 11.00 -4.02
C VAL A 36 -12.26 10.72 -5.24
N VAL A 37 -11.96 9.64 -5.94
CA VAL A 37 -12.79 9.11 -7.02
C VAL A 37 -13.43 7.84 -6.50
N ASP A 38 -14.74 7.85 -6.35
CA ASP A 38 -15.50 6.68 -5.92
C ASP A 38 -16.03 5.89 -7.12
N ASN A 39 -15.67 4.62 -7.21
CA ASN A 39 -16.05 3.73 -8.30
C ASN A 39 -17.43 3.05 -8.06
N ASN A 40 -18.43 3.82 -7.62
CA ASN A 40 -19.77 3.32 -7.31
C ASN A 40 -19.75 2.32 -6.15
N SER A 41 -19.21 2.74 -5.02
CA SER A 41 -19.16 1.92 -3.81
C SER A 41 -20.56 1.67 -3.27
N PRO A 42 -20.90 0.43 -2.90
CA PRO A 42 -22.18 0.11 -2.28
C PRO A 42 -22.25 0.43 -0.78
N ASP A 43 -21.12 0.78 -0.16
CA ASP A 43 -21.03 1.18 1.24
C ASP A 43 -21.26 2.70 1.42
N ASP A 44 -21.19 3.20 2.64
CA ASP A 44 -21.38 4.62 2.98
C ASP A 44 -20.11 5.48 2.76
N SER A 45 -19.19 5.07 1.88
CA SER A 45 -17.96 5.81 1.58
C SER A 45 -18.21 7.24 1.14
N CYS A 46 -19.17 7.45 0.22
CA CYS A 46 -19.46 8.77 -0.33
C CYS A 46 -20.07 9.70 0.73
N GLU A 47 -21.02 9.21 1.51
CA GLU A 47 -21.65 9.93 2.61
C GLU A 47 -20.64 10.31 3.69
N MET A 48 -19.74 9.39 4.02
CA MET A 48 -18.65 9.62 4.97
C MET A 48 -17.72 10.73 4.48
N VAL A 49 -17.30 10.72 3.20
CA VAL A 49 -16.44 11.78 2.65
C VAL A 49 -17.15 13.12 2.68
N LYS A 50 -18.41 13.21 2.26
CA LYS A 50 -19.20 14.45 2.27
C LYS A 50 -19.37 15.03 3.67
N SER A 51 -19.59 14.16 4.67
CA SER A 51 -19.88 14.60 6.06
C SER A 51 -18.62 14.94 6.84
N LEU A 52 -17.56 14.12 6.73
CA LEU A 52 -16.35 14.26 7.56
C LEU A 52 -15.22 15.06 6.89
N PHE A 53 -15.23 15.15 5.55
CA PHE A 53 -14.15 15.76 4.77
C PHE A 53 -14.69 16.74 3.71
N PRO A 54 -15.41 17.80 4.08
CA PRO A 54 -16.08 18.70 3.13
C PRO A 54 -15.13 19.43 2.17
N ASN A 55 -13.83 19.53 2.49
CA ASN A 55 -12.81 20.15 1.64
C ASN A 55 -12.17 19.16 0.65
N VAL A 56 -12.51 17.88 0.72
CA VAL A 56 -12.05 16.87 -0.24
C VAL A 56 -12.94 16.92 -1.49
N ILE A 57 -12.32 16.93 -2.65
CA ILE A 57 -13.04 16.87 -3.92
C ILE A 57 -13.49 15.42 -4.12
N LEU A 58 -14.80 15.17 -4.10
CA LEU A 58 -15.37 13.86 -4.36
C LEU A 58 -15.93 13.79 -5.79
N ILE A 59 -15.54 12.73 -6.52
CA ILE A 59 -16.05 12.38 -7.84
C ILE A 59 -16.73 11.03 -7.72
N GLU A 60 -18.05 10.98 -7.96
CA GLU A 60 -18.84 9.76 -7.83
C GLU A 60 -19.11 9.19 -9.26
N ASN A 61 -18.48 8.07 -9.57
CA ASN A 61 -18.74 7.35 -10.81
C ASN A 61 -20.06 6.56 -10.68
N LYS A 62 -20.73 6.33 -11.82
CA LYS A 62 -21.99 5.58 -11.85
C LYS A 62 -21.78 4.05 -11.93
N GLU A 63 -20.56 3.61 -12.14
CA GLU A 63 -20.17 2.21 -12.24
C GLU A 63 -18.71 2.02 -11.83
N ASN A 64 -18.29 0.78 -11.56
CA ASN A 64 -16.88 0.48 -11.28
C ASN A 64 -16.09 0.42 -12.60
N LEU A 65 -15.37 1.51 -12.88
CA LEU A 65 -14.58 1.71 -14.10
C LEU A 65 -13.21 1.02 -14.08
N GLY A 66 -12.84 0.35 -12.98
CA GLY A 66 -11.51 -0.21 -12.76
C GLY A 66 -10.49 0.82 -12.28
N PHE A 67 -9.27 0.34 -12.01
CA PHE A 67 -8.22 1.16 -11.40
C PHE A 67 -7.66 2.23 -12.35
N PRO A 68 -7.29 1.94 -13.62
CA PRO A 68 -6.76 2.92 -14.56
C PRO A 68 -7.70 4.08 -14.83
N LYS A 69 -8.92 3.78 -15.27
CA LYS A 69 -9.88 4.78 -15.70
C LYS A 69 -10.34 5.66 -14.53
N GLY A 70 -10.55 5.08 -13.34
CA GLY A 70 -10.87 5.85 -12.15
C GLY A 70 -9.77 6.83 -11.77
N ASN A 71 -8.50 6.40 -11.77
CA ASN A 71 -7.37 7.28 -11.50
C ASN A 71 -7.18 8.35 -12.59
N ASN A 72 -7.35 8.01 -13.88
CA ASN A 72 -7.27 8.98 -14.98
C ASN A 72 -8.28 10.12 -14.78
N ILE A 73 -9.52 9.81 -14.38
CA ILE A 73 -10.55 10.80 -14.06
C ILE A 73 -10.07 11.73 -12.94
N GLY A 74 -9.50 11.18 -11.87
CA GLY A 74 -8.97 11.95 -10.76
C GLY A 74 -7.81 12.86 -11.17
N VAL A 75 -6.85 12.34 -11.93
CA VAL A 75 -5.69 13.11 -12.42
C VAL A 75 -6.12 14.21 -13.42
N GLN A 76 -7.12 13.96 -14.24
CA GLN A 76 -7.67 14.99 -15.12
C GLN A 76 -8.20 16.19 -14.34
N ARG A 77 -8.82 15.97 -13.19
CA ARG A 77 -9.34 17.01 -12.30
C ARG A 77 -8.23 17.73 -11.50
N ALA A 78 -7.10 17.08 -11.27
CA ALA A 78 -6.00 17.56 -10.45
C ALA A 78 -5.42 18.89 -10.96
N LYS A 79 -5.05 19.78 -10.03
CA LYS A 79 -4.44 21.09 -10.31
C LYS A 79 -2.97 21.18 -9.91
N GLY A 80 -2.48 20.20 -9.14
CA GLY A 80 -1.10 20.18 -8.64
C GLY A 80 -0.08 19.96 -9.74
N THR A 81 1.09 20.56 -9.56
CA THR A 81 2.28 20.30 -10.40
C THR A 81 2.69 18.83 -10.29
N PHE A 82 2.60 18.27 -9.08
CA PHE A 82 2.75 16.85 -8.83
C PHE A 82 1.39 16.20 -8.57
N VAL A 83 1.25 14.97 -9.00
CA VAL A 83 0.13 14.10 -8.63
C VAL A 83 0.66 12.90 -7.84
N CYS A 84 -0.07 12.53 -6.79
CA CYS A 84 0.14 11.30 -6.06
C CYS A 84 -1.05 10.37 -6.30
N ILE A 85 -0.83 9.25 -6.95
CA ILE A 85 -1.79 8.15 -6.98
C ILE A 85 -1.63 7.37 -5.68
N LEU A 86 -2.71 7.25 -4.91
CA LEU A 86 -2.69 6.66 -3.58
C LEU A 86 -3.85 5.68 -3.40
N ASN A 87 -3.55 4.48 -2.91
CA ASN A 87 -4.60 3.54 -2.56
C ASN A 87 -5.36 3.96 -1.29
N PRO A 88 -6.66 3.67 -1.19
CA PRO A 88 -7.50 4.07 -0.05
C PRO A 88 -7.19 3.29 1.24
N ASP A 89 -6.45 2.17 1.15
CA ASP A 89 -6.02 1.34 2.28
C ASP A 89 -4.56 1.60 2.69
N THR A 90 -4.13 2.88 2.59
CA THR A 90 -2.79 3.33 2.98
C THR A 90 -2.83 4.30 4.16
N VAL A 91 -1.71 4.39 4.90
CA VAL A 91 -1.50 5.39 5.95
C VAL A 91 -0.15 6.05 5.73
N VAL A 92 -0.15 7.38 5.59
CA VAL A 92 1.05 8.18 5.32
C VAL A 92 1.51 8.92 6.59
N ALA A 93 2.83 9.07 6.76
CA ALA A 93 3.39 9.88 7.83
C ALA A 93 3.23 11.38 7.54
N GLU A 94 3.21 12.22 8.55
CA GLU A 94 3.00 13.68 8.44
C GLU A 94 4.02 14.37 7.53
N ASP A 95 5.26 13.87 7.48
CA ASP A 95 6.35 14.46 6.70
C ASP A 95 6.55 13.80 5.32
N SER A 96 5.68 12.89 4.92
CA SER A 96 5.85 12.08 3.71
C SER A 96 5.90 12.92 2.45
N PHE A 97 4.91 13.78 2.22
CA PHE A 97 4.85 14.54 0.98
C PHE A 97 5.89 15.64 0.90
N ILE A 98 6.21 16.32 2.01
CA ILE A 98 7.28 17.34 2.05
C ILE A 98 8.61 16.72 1.64
N LYS A 99 8.97 15.55 2.19
CA LYS A 99 10.21 14.85 1.85
C LYS A 99 10.25 14.39 0.40
N ILE A 100 9.16 13.84 -0.09
CA ILE A 100 9.09 13.34 -1.48
C ILE A 100 9.17 14.46 -2.48
N LEU A 101 8.49 15.59 -2.24
CA LEU A 101 8.55 16.76 -3.13
C LEU A 101 9.95 17.36 -3.15
N ALA A 102 10.60 17.51 -1.99
CA ALA A 102 11.99 17.96 -1.91
C ALA A 102 12.96 17.01 -2.63
N PHE A 103 12.74 15.70 -2.55
CA PHE A 103 13.52 14.73 -3.32
C PHE A 103 13.27 14.87 -4.83
N ALA A 104 12.01 15.10 -5.24
CA ALA A 104 11.60 15.23 -6.64
C ALA A 104 12.23 16.42 -7.33
N GLU A 105 12.32 17.57 -6.65
CA GLU A 105 12.89 18.83 -7.19
C GLU A 105 14.35 18.66 -7.64
N ASN A 106 15.09 17.78 -6.99
CA ASN A 106 16.51 17.53 -7.26
C ASN A 106 16.76 16.45 -8.34
N LYS A 107 15.73 15.99 -9.06
CA LYS A 107 15.86 14.90 -10.04
C LYS A 107 15.60 15.39 -11.46
N ALA A 108 16.66 15.37 -12.28
CA ALA A 108 16.51 15.54 -13.73
C ALA A 108 15.81 14.30 -14.32
N ASN A 109 14.99 14.49 -15.35
CA ASN A 109 14.25 13.43 -16.04
C ASN A 109 13.46 12.52 -15.08
N LEU A 110 12.82 13.12 -14.07
CA LEU A 110 12.01 12.40 -13.10
C LEU A 110 10.82 11.72 -13.78
N GLY A 111 10.76 10.40 -13.64
CA GLY A 111 9.58 9.58 -13.94
C GLY A 111 8.66 9.50 -12.72
N ILE A 112 8.63 8.36 -12.09
CA ILE A 112 7.75 8.07 -10.94
C ILE A 112 8.60 7.89 -9.68
N ILE A 113 8.09 8.36 -8.55
CA ILE A 113 8.63 8.09 -7.22
C ILE A 113 7.65 7.20 -6.48
N GLY A 114 8.12 6.05 -6.01
CA GLY A 114 7.44 5.23 -5.01
C GLY A 114 8.18 5.29 -3.69
N CYS A 115 7.53 4.88 -2.60
CA CYS A 115 8.13 4.88 -1.27
C CYS A 115 8.24 3.48 -0.68
N LYS A 116 8.83 3.39 0.51
CA LYS A 116 8.87 2.18 1.30
C LYS A 116 7.46 1.84 1.80
N LEU A 117 6.95 0.66 1.43
CA LEU A 117 5.68 0.17 1.92
C LEU A 117 5.90 -0.95 2.94
N ILE A 118 5.08 -0.93 3.98
CA ILE A 118 4.95 -2.01 4.96
C ILE A 118 3.50 -2.47 5.02
N ASP A 119 3.27 -3.73 5.40
CA ASP A 119 1.92 -4.21 5.66
C ASP A 119 1.43 -3.83 7.08
N GLY A 120 0.19 -4.20 7.41
CA GLY A 120 -0.41 -3.94 8.73
C GLY A 120 0.29 -4.64 9.90
N THR A 121 1.24 -5.53 9.63
CA THR A 121 2.08 -6.20 10.65
C THR A 121 3.48 -5.60 10.75
N GLY A 122 3.77 -4.52 10.01
CA GLY A 122 5.07 -3.84 9.99
C GLY A 122 6.11 -4.50 9.07
N ASN A 123 5.76 -5.53 8.32
CA ASN A 123 6.69 -6.19 7.41
C ASN A 123 6.82 -5.42 6.10
N PHE A 124 8.05 -5.32 5.59
CA PHE A 124 8.33 -4.70 4.30
C PHE A 124 7.60 -5.42 3.16
N LEU A 125 6.98 -4.65 2.29
CA LEU A 125 6.36 -5.13 1.07
C LEU A 125 7.35 -5.07 -0.10
N PRO A 126 7.89 -6.21 -0.56
CA PRO A 126 8.94 -6.24 -1.59
C PRO A 126 8.53 -5.62 -2.92
N GLU A 127 7.22 -5.57 -3.22
CA GLU A 127 6.68 -4.94 -4.42
C GLU A 127 6.83 -3.42 -4.45
N SER A 128 7.22 -2.78 -3.35
CA SER A 128 7.55 -1.34 -3.31
C SER A 128 8.58 -0.96 -4.38
N LYS A 129 9.42 -1.91 -4.77
CA LYS A 129 10.47 -1.74 -5.79
C LYS A 129 10.66 -3.04 -6.56
N ARG A 130 10.54 -2.97 -7.87
CA ARG A 130 10.63 -4.14 -8.75
C ARG A 130 11.49 -3.84 -9.98
N GLY A 131 12.04 -4.88 -10.57
CA GLY A 131 12.61 -4.84 -11.92
C GLY A 131 11.55 -5.14 -12.97
N ILE A 132 11.91 -4.92 -14.24
CA ILE A 132 11.04 -5.22 -15.38
C ILE A 132 10.71 -6.72 -15.37
N PRO A 133 9.42 -7.11 -15.41
CA PRO A 133 9.00 -8.50 -15.42
C PRO A 133 9.22 -9.13 -16.80
N THR A 134 10.50 -9.25 -17.22
CA THR A 134 10.82 -10.03 -18.44
C THR A 134 10.36 -11.48 -18.25
N PRO A 135 10.15 -12.27 -19.31
CA PRO A 135 9.76 -13.68 -19.21
C PRO A 135 10.64 -14.50 -18.26
N TRP A 136 11.95 -14.26 -18.28
CA TRP A 136 12.90 -14.91 -17.39
C TRP A 136 12.74 -14.48 -15.93
N VAL A 137 12.55 -13.19 -15.71
CA VAL A 137 12.35 -12.61 -14.36
C VAL A 137 11.04 -13.11 -13.75
N ALA A 138 9.97 -13.17 -14.54
CA ALA A 138 8.68 -13.71 -14.12
C ALA A 138 8.79 -15.21 -13.78
N PHE A 139 9.42 -15.99 -14.64
CA PHE A 139 9.69 -17.41 -14.39
C PHE A 139 10.50 -17.62 -13.11
N SER A 140 11.61 -16.90 -12.94
CA SER A 140 12.47 -17.00 -11.75
C SER A 140 11.70 -16.73 -10.44
N LYS A 141 10.76 -15.78 -10.47
CA LYS A 141 9.84 -15.51 -9.34
C LYS A 141 8.89 -16.67 -9.11
N MET A 142 8.24 -17.17 -10.16
CA MET A 142 7.25 -18.24 -10.08
C MET A 142 7.88 -19.53 -9.57
N ALA A 143 9.07 -19.88 -10.06
CA ALA A 143 9.86 -21.03 -9.64
C ALA A 143 10.51 -20.84 -8.24
N GLY A 144 10.39 -19.66 -7.61
CA GLY A 144 10.97 -19.39 -6.30
C GLY A 144 12.51 -19.30 -6.30
N LEU A 145 13.15 -19.21 -7.47
CA LEU A 145 14.62 -19.23 -7.61
C LEU A 145 15.29 -18.08 -6.83
N TYR A 146 14.62 -16.93 -6.71
CA TYR A 146 15.11 -15.80 -5.90
C TYR A 146 15.23 -16.12 -4.40
N LYS A 147 14.46 -17.09 -3.88
CA LYS A 147 14.55 -17.57 -2.49
C LYS A 147 15.65 -18.61 -2.32
N ILE A 148 15.78 -19.52 -3.31
CA ILE A 148 16.75 -20.62 -3.28
C ILE A 148 18.16 -20.10 -3.54
N PHE A 149 18.30 -19.13 -4.47
CA PHE A 149 19.58 -18.57 -4.91
C PHE A 149 19.62 -17.04 -4.69
N PRO A 150 19.52 -16.53 -3.44
CA PRO A 150 19.38 -15.11 -3.16
C PRO A 150 20.61 -14.27 -3.53
N ARG A 151 21.77 -14.91 -3.80
CA ARG A 151 23.02 -14.22 -4.19
C ARG A 151 23.22 -14.12 -5.71
N VAL A 152 22.40 -14.80 -6.51
CA VAL A 152 22.54 -14.79 -7.98
C VAL A 152 21.83 -13.58 -8.57
N LYS A 153 22.59 -12.61 -9.09
CA LYS A 153 22.07 -11.34 -9.66
C LYS A 153 20.94 -11.54 -10.68
N ALA A 154 20.95 -12.61 -11.47
CA ALA A 154 19.91 -12.90 -12.45
C ALA A 154 18.54 -13.16 -11.80
N PHE A 155 18.49 -13.68 -10.57
CA PHE A 155 17.27 -13.99 -9.85
C PHE A 155 16.82 -12.85 -8.92
N GLN A 156 17.72 -11.90 -8.62
CA GLN A 156 17.45 -10.75 -7.75
C GLN A 156 16.61 -9.64 -8.44
N LYS A 157 16.51 -9.67 -9.77
CA LYS A 157 15.95 -8.58 -10.57
C LYS A 157 14.49 -8.29 -10.26
N TYR A 158 13.67 -9.31 -9.96
CA TYR A 158 12.23 -9.12 -9.79
C TYR A 158 11.87 -8.13 -8.68
N TYR A 159 12.51 -8.22 -7.51
CA TYR A 159 12.28 -7.31 -6.37
C TYR A 159 13.38 -6.27 -6.21
N ALA A 160 14.12 -5.98 -7.28
CA ALA A 160 15.23 -5.03 -7.26
C ALA A 160 16.12 -5.20 -6.02
N GLN A 161 16.51 -6.45 -5.70
CA GLN A 161 17.26 -6.80 -4.48
C GLN A 161 18.68 -6.22 -4.43
N HIS A 162 19.15 -5.62 -5.54
CA HIS A 162 20.39 -4.86 -5.56
C HIS A 162 20.32 -3.59 -4.72
N LEU A 163 19.11 -3.12 -4.40
CA LEU A 163 18.84 -1.97 -3.55
C LEU A 163 18.25 -2.46 -2.22
N ASP A 164 18.85 -2.08 -1.09
CA ASP A 164 18.29 -2.39 0.23
C ASP A 164 16.95 -1.67 0.45
N GLN A 165 16.10 -2.23 1.31
CA GLN A 165 14.79 -1.65 1.63
C GLN A 165 14.85 -0.26 2.28
N ASN A 166 15.98 0.10 2.89
CA ASN A 166 16.20 1.38 3.55
C ASN A 166 17.11 2.33 2.75
N THR A 167 17.38 2.01 1.48
CA THR A 167 18.24 2.82 0.60
C THR A 167 17.43 3.34 -0.57
N SER A 168 17.41 4.66 -0.75
CA SER A 168 16.78 5.31 -1.90
C SER A 168 17.62 5.13 -3.17
N GLY A 169 16.98 4.89 -4.32
CA GLY A 169 17.70 4.67 -5.56
C GLY A 169 16.81 4.47 -6.78
N LYS A 170 17.45 4.32 -7.95
CA LYS A 170 16.76 4.05 -9.20
C LYS A 170 16.20 2.63 -9.21
N VAL A 171 14.99 2.49 -9.70
CA VAL A 171 14.30 1.20 -9.89
C VAL A 171 13.54 1.21 -11.21
N ASP A 172 13.19 0.02 -11.71
CA ASP A 172 12.46 -0.03 -12.97
C ASP A 172 10.97 0.20 -12.76
N ILE A 173 10.37 -0.57 -11.85
CA ILE A 173 8.92 -0.64 -11.67
C ILE A 173 8.55 -0.34 -10.22
N LEU A 174 7.51 0.47 -10.05
CA LEU A 174 6.91 0.82 -8.78
C LEU A 174 5.48 0.26 -8.69
N VAL A 175 4.95 0.16 -7.48
CA VAL A 175 3.58 -0.34 -7.25
C VAL A 175 2.57 0.80 -7.24
N GLY A 176 1.40 0.57 -7.81
CA GLY A 176 0.31 1.55 -7.92
C GLY A 176 -0.29 2.04 -6.60
N ALA A 177 0.09 1.43 -5.46
CA ALA A 177 -0.42 1.84 -4.15
C ALA A 177 0.07 3.23 -3.70
N PHE A 178 1.24 3.66 -4.19
CA PHE A 178 1.82 4.98 -3.93
C PHE A 178 2.74 5.37 -5.09
N MET A 179 2.31 6.31 -5.92
CA MET A 179 3.09 6.82 -7.06
C MET A 179 3.01 8.34 -7.11
N VAL A 180 4.15 9.01 -6.99
CA VAL A 180 4.26 10.47 -7.14
C VAL A 180 5.01 10.78 -8.43
N LEU A 181 4.46 11.66 -9.26
CA LEU A 181 5.08 12.09 -10.50
C LEU A 181 4.57 13.49 -10.88
N LYS A 182 5.27 14.18 -11.79
CA LYS A 182 4.76 15.43 -12.36
C LYS A 182 3.48 15.13 -13.16
N LYS A 183 2.47 15.99 -13.03
CA LYS A 183 1.24 15.87 -13.82
C LYS A 183 1.54 15.91 -15.33
N GLU A 184 2.47 16.76 -15.74
CA GLU A 184 2.93 16.82 -17.12
C GLU A 184 3.52 15.49 -17.60
N THR A 185 4.37 14.83 -16.78
CA THR A 185 4.92 13.51 -17.09
C THR A 185 3.80 12.47 -17.22
N TYR A 186 2.81 12.49 -16.32
CA TYR A 186 1.65 11.59 -16.41
C TYR A 186 0.90 11.78 -17.75
N GLN A 187 0.70 13.03 -18.17
CA GLN A 187 0.05 13.35 -19.44
C GLN A 187 0.89 12.92 -20.66
N GLN A 188 2.20 13.13 -20.63
CA GLN A 188 3.12 12.67 -21.70
C GLN A 188 3.12 11.16 -21.85
N LEU A 189 2.93 10.42 -20.74
CA LEU A 189 2.79 8.97 -20.74
C LEU A 189 1.41 8.49 -21.27
N GLY A 190 0.45 9.40 -21.41
CA GLY A 190 -0.95 9.10 -21.76
C GLY A 190 -1.80 8.63 -20.57
N GLY A 191 -1.29 8.77 -19.33
CA GLY A 191 -1.93 8.26 -18.13
C GLY A 191 -1.82 6.74 -17.99
N PHE A 192 -2.65 6.17 -17.13
CA PHE A 192 -2.81 4.71 -17.09
C PHE A 192 -3.53 4.22 -18.34
N ASP A 193 -3.09 3.10 -18.90
CA ASP A 193 -3.74 2.47 -20.06
C ASP A 193 -5.06 1.80 -19.60
N GLU A 194 -6.18 2.28 -20.16
CA GLU A 194 -7.52 1.85 -19.78
C GLU A 194 -7.91 0.46 -20.32
N GLN A 195 -7.05 -0.20 -21.10
CA GLN A 195 -7.22 -1.60 -21.45
C GLN A 195 -7.09 -2.53 -20.23
N TYR A 196 -6.34 -2.09 -19.22
CA TYR A 196 -6.30 -2.78 -17.93
C TYR A 196 -7.57 -2.44 -17.13
N PHE A 197 -8.18 -3.44 -16.51
CA PHE A 197 -9.19 -3.17 -15.49
C PHE A 197 -8.55 -2.99 -14.11
N MET A 198 -7.60 -3.85 -13.78
CA MET A 198 -6.83 -3.87 -12.54
C MET A 198 -5.65 -4.84 -12.69
N TYR A 199 -4.50 -4.49 -12.12
CA TYR A 199 -3.21 -5.21 -12.17
C TYR A 199 -2.48 -5.15 -13.51
N GLY A 200 -1.24 -4.71 -13.43
CA GLY A 200 -0.34 -4.55 -14.57
C GLY A 200 -0.23 -3.13 -15.10
N GLU A 201 -1.22 -2.27 -14.81
CA GLU A 201 -1.23 -0.85 -15.17
C GLU A 201 -0.07 -0.08 -14.54
N ASP A 202 0.31 -0.41 -13.31
CA ASP A 202 1.44 0.16 -12.59
C ASP A 202 2.78 -0.23 -13.22
N ILE A 203 2.87 -1.47 -13.68
CA ILE A 203 4.01 -1.99 -14.43
C ILE A 203 4.11 -1.27 -15.78
N ASP A 204 2.98 -1.15 -16.48
CA ASP A 204 2.89 -0.50 -17.79
C ASP A 204 3.30 0.97 -17.72
N LEU A 205 2.75 1.73 -16.78
CA LEU A 205 3.08 3.14 -16.59
C LEU A 205 4.56 3.34 -16.25
N SER A 206 5.07 2.53 -15.30
CA SER A 206 6.49 2.58 -14.90
C SER A 206 7.42 2.26 -16.06
N PHE A 207 7.09 1.24 -16.84
CA PHE A 207 7.89 0.82 -17.98
C PHE A 207 7.81 1.84 -19.15
N SER A 208 6.64 2.42 -19.37
CA SER A 208 6.46 3.48 -20.38
C SER A 208 7.29 4.72 -20.04
N ALA A 209 7.39 5.08 -18.75
CA ALA A 209 8.27 6.17 -18.30
C ALA A 209 9.73 5.88 -18.67
N LEU A 210 10.23 4.67 -18.40
CA LEU A 210 11.60 4.28 -18.78
C LEU A 210 11.82 4.33 -20.29
N LYS A 211 10.84 3.90 -21.10
CA LYS A 211 10.93 3.93 -22.58
C LYS A 211 11.05 5.36 -23.15
N LEU A 212 10.45 6.34 -22.49
CA LEU A 212 10.55 7.75 -22.85
C LEU A 212 11.80 8.43 -22.26
N GLY A 213 12.70 7.69 -21.61
CA GLY A 213 13.94 8.21 -21.05
C GLY A 213 13.82 8.83 -19.64
N PHE A 214 12.64 8.71 -19.00
CA PHE A 214 12.48 9.09 -17.61
C PHE A 214 13.12 8.06 -16.67
N GLN A 215 13.35 8.45 -15.43
CA GLN A 215 13.94 7.58 -14.39
C GLN A 215 12.98 7.44 -13.21
N ASN A 216 12.65 6.22 -12.86
CA ASN A 216 11.84 5.91 -11.68
C ASN A 216 12.72 5.74 -10.44
N TYR A 217 12.21 6.16 -9.30
CA TYR A 217 12.95 6.13 -8.03
C TYR A 217 12.13 5.50 -6.92
N TYR A 218 12.80 4.66 -6.16
CA TYR A 218 12.35 4.22 -4.85
C TYR A 218 12.92 5.18 -3.79
N PHE A 219 12.05 5.76 -2.96
CA PHE A 219 12.40 6.67 -1.89
C PHE A 219 12.17 6.02 -0.53
N ALA A 220 13.26 5.63 0.15
CA ALA A 220 13.21 4.86 1.38
C ALA A 220 13.04 5.69 2.66
N GLU A 221 13.19 7.03 2.58
CA GLU A 221 13.15 7.92 3.75
C GLU A 221 11.72 8.25 4.21
N THR A 222 10.74 7.69 3.52
CA THR A 222 9.34 7.71 3.90
C THR A 222 8.79 6.29 3.88
N THR A 223 8.11 5.89 4.96
CA THR A 223 7.41 4.62 5.07
C THR A 223 5.91 4.87 5.09
N VAL A 224 5.17 4.09 4.31
CA VAL A 224 3.70 4.13 4.21
C VAL A 224 3.17 2.74 4.56
N ILE A 225 2.15 2.67 5.42
CA ILE A 225 1.41 1.41 5.63
C ILE A 225 0.51 1.20 4.41
N HIS A 226 0.51 -0.01 3.86
CA HIS A 226 -0.44 -0.47 2.86
C HIS A 226 -1.03 -1.79 3.33
N TYR A 227 -2.25 -1.75 3.83
CA TYR A 227 -2.90 -2.91 4.46
C TYR A 227 -3.09 -4.06 3.49
N LYS A 228 -3.35 -3.80 2.22
CA LYS A 228 -3.56 -4.76 1.13
C LYS A 228 -4.78 -5.67 1.31
N GLY A 229 -5.37 -6.01 0.19
CA GLY A 229 -6.46 -6.98 0.16
C GLY A 229 -7.83 -6.42 0.53
N GLU A 230 -7.92 -5.16 0.92
CA GLU A 230 -9.17 -4.57 1.39
C GLU A 230 -10.21 -4.46 0.26
N SER A 231 -9.77 -3.96 -0.90
CA SER A 231 -10.65 -3.86 -2.09
C SER A 231 -10.71 -5.15 -2.92
N THR A 232 -9.83 -6.13 -2.65
CA THR A 232 -9.71 -7.31 -3.51
C THR A 232 -9.28 -8.57 -2.78
N VAL A 233 -10.20 -9.52 -2.66
CA VAL A 233 -9.88 -10.87 -2.19
C VAL A 233 -9.09 -11.61 -3.28
N LYS A 234 -8.04 -12.36 -2.91
CA LYS A 234 -7.23 -13.19 -3.83
C LYS A 234 -7.98 -14.45 -4.25
N ASP A 235 -9.09 -14.27 -4.94
CA ASP A 235 -9.96 -15.31 -5.50
C ASP A 235 -9.59 -15.67 -6.95
N GLU A 236 -10.45 -16.41 -7.62
CA GLU A 236 -10.30 -16.76 -9.04
C GLU A 236 -10.35 -15.52 -9.94
N LYS A 237 -11.18 -14.51 -9.62
CA LYS A 237 -11.29 -13.27 -10.40
C LYS A 237 -9.99 -12.47 -10.32
N TYR A 238 -9.34 -12.45 -9.14
CA TYR A 238 -8.01 -11.88 -8.97
C TYR A 238 -7.00 -12.52 -9.94
N ARG A 239 -6.97 -13.87 -10.00
CA ARG A 239 -6.03 -14.59 -10.87
C ARG A 239 -6.27 -14.28 -12.34
N GLN A 240 -7.53 -14.28 -12.77
CA GLN A 240 -7.92 -13.97 -14.16
C GLN A 240 -7.50 -12.54 -14.53
N ARG A 241 -7.81 -11.54 -13.69
CA ARG A 241 -7.44 -10.13 -13.93
C ARG A 241 -5.92 -9.94 -13.98
N PHE A 242 -5.20 -10.58 -13.06
CA PHE A 242 -3.73 -10.53 -13.06
C PHE A 242 -3.15 -11.15 -14.33
N GLN A 243 -3.67 -12.28 -14.77
CA GLN A 243 -3.26 -12.93 -16.02
C GLN A 243 -3.55 -12.03 -17.23
N GLN A 244 -4.76 -11.49 -17.34
CA GLN A 244 -5.13 -10.56 -18.43
C GLN A 244 -4.21 -9.33 -18.45
N GLY A 245 -3.94 -8.72 -17.28
CA GLY A 245 -3.01 -7.60 -17.18
C GLY A 245 -1.61 -7.94 -17.69
N MET A 246 -1.09 -9.11 -17.33
CA MET A 246 0.22 -9.55 -17.84
C MET A 246 0.20 -9.83 -19.34
N GLU A 247 -0.88 -10.40 -19.89
CA GLU A 247 -1.04 -10.63 -21.32
C GLU A 247 -1.03 -9.30 -22.10
N ILE A 248 -1.75 -8.26 -21.60
CA ILE A 248 -1.75 -6.92 -22.20
C ILE A 248 -0.32 -6.34 -22.16
N PHE A 249 0.35 -6.39 -21.00
CA PHE A 249 1.72 -5.87 -20.85
C PHE A 249 2.70 -6.50 -21.84
N TYR A 250 2.68 -7.84 -21.96
CA TYR A 250 3.60 -8.53 -22.86
C TYR A 250 3.26 -8.32 -24.32
N SER A 251 1.98 -8.28 -24.70
CA SER A 251 1.57 -8.00 -26.09
C SER A 251 1.98 -6.59 -26.53
N LYS A 252 1.89 -5.63 -25.62
CA LYS A 252 2.22 -4.22 -25.88
C LYS A 252 3.73 -3.95 -25.95
N HIS A 253 4.50 -4.57 -25.04
CA HIS A 253 5.89 -4.18 -24.82
C HIS A 253 6.93 -5.21 -25.27
N MET A 254 6.56 -6.48 -25.42
CA MET A 254 7.49 -7.57 -25.68
C MET A 254 7.10 -8.38 -26.93
N LYS A 255 6.88 -7.68 -28.05
CA LYS A 255 6.51 -8.30 -29.33
C LYS A 255 7.47 -9.41 -29.74
N GLY A 256 6.95 -10.61 -30.01
CA GLY A 256 7.58 -11.56 -30.92
C GLY A 256 8.11 -12.85 -30.36
N SER A 257 7.56 -13.44 -29.30
CA SER A 257 7.95 -14.81 -28.95
C SER A 257 6.74 -15.76 -28.82
N LEU A 258 6.53 -16.57 -29.86
CA LEU A 258 5.69 -17.79 -29.81
C LEU A 258 6.08 -18.70 -28.62
N PHE A 259 7.38 -18.70 -28.26
CA PHE A 259 7.90 -19.36 -27.07
C PHE A 259 7.34 -18.78 -25.76
N PHE A 260 6.98 -17.49 -25.74
CA PHE A 260 6.50 -16.83 -24.52
C PHE A 260 5.16 -17.41 -24.04
N ASN A 261 4.17 -17.59 -24.92
CA ASN A 261 2.87 -18.15 -24.54
C ASN A 261 3.01 -19.59 -24.01
N THR A 262 3.88 -20.38 -24.59
CA THR A 262 4.17 -21.74 -24.12
C THR A 262 4.89 -21.72 -22.76
N PHE A 263 5.84 -20.82 -22.57
CA PHE A 263 6.60 -20.68 -21.33
C PHE A 263 5.71 -20.17 -20.17
N MET A 264 4.80 -19.23 -20.43
CA MET A 264 3.83 -18.74 -19.46
C MET A 264 2.84 -19.83 -19.04
N LYS A 265 2.30 -20.60 -19.99
CA LYS A 265 1.41 -21.75 -19.71
C LYS A 265 2.11 -22.81 -18.84
N LEU A 266 3.36 -23.15 -19.17
CA LEU A 266 4.17 -24.07 -18.37
C LEU A 266 4.46 -23.52 -16.97
N GLY A 267 4.79 -22.24 -16.86
CA GLY A 267 5.01 -21.57 -15.57
C GLY A 267 3.77 -21.54 -14.68
N MET A 268 2.60 -21.29 -15.25
CA MET A 268 1.33 -21.35 -14.52
C MET A 268 0.97 -22.77 -14.04
N LEU A 269 1.22 -23.78 -14.88
CA LEU A 269 1.02 -25.18 -14.50
C LEU A 269 1.96 -25.58 -13.34
N PHE A 270 3.22 -25.15 -13.41
CA PHE A 270 4.21 -25.40 -12.36
C PHE A 270 3.80 -24.71 -11.04
N PHE A 271 3.32 -23.47 -11.11
CA PHE A 271 2.83 -22.72 -9.95
C PHE A 271 1.60 -23.35 -9.29
N ALA A 272 0.67 -23.87 -10.10
CA ALA A 272 -0.51 -24.58 -9.60
C ALA A 272 -0.14 -25.85 -8.81
N ILE A 273 0.89 -26.58 -9.27
CA ILE A 273 1.36 -27.80 -8.63
C ILE A 273 2.14 -27.53 -7.33
N PHE A 274 2.97 -26.47 -7.30
CA PHE A 274 3.82 -26.17 -6.15
C PHE A 274 3.12 -25.37 -5.02
N LYS A 275 2.03 -24.65 -5.31
CA LYS A 275 1.31 -23.82 -4.31
C LYS A 275 0.52 -24.61 -3.26
N MET A 276 0.39 -25.92 -3.38
CA MET A 276 -0.40 -26.73 -2.47
C MET A 276 0.18 -26.89 -1.05
N LYS A 277 1.32 -26.30 -0.69
CA LYS A 277 2.01 -26.59 0.58
C LYS A 277 2.32 -25.45 1.54
N ASN A 278 1.91 -24.23 1.30
CA ASN A 278 2.17 -23.14 2.26
C ASN A 278 0.87 -22.61 2.90
N LYS A 279 0.27 -23.34 3.81
CA LYS A 279 -0.59 -22.76 4.85
C LYS A 279 0.31 -22.10 5.89
N SER A 280 0.21 -20.78 6.03
CA SER A 280 0.81 -20.07 7.15
C SER A 280 0.15 -20.54 8.47
N ARG A 281 0.94 -21.03 9.39
CA ARG A 281 0.46 -21.74 10.62
C ARG A 281 0.14 -20.82 11.80
N LEU A 282 0.10 -19.49 11.67
CA LEU A 282 0.10 -18.60 12.85
C LEU A 282 -0.97 -17.50 12.87
N SER A 283 -2.02 -17.52 12.03
CA SER A 283 -2.97 -16.40 11.97
C SER A 283 -4.34 -16.60 12.65
N ASP A 284 -4.71 -17.77 13.12
CA ASP A 284 -6.11 -18.08 13.50
C ASP A 284 -6.43 -17.99 15.01
N GLY A 285 -5.48 -17.57 15.87
CA GLY A 285 -5.75 -17.40 17.31
C GLY A 285 -6.31 -16.02 17.64
N GLN A 286 -7.26 -15.94 18.58
CA GLN A 286 -7.65 -14.66 19.19
C GLN A 286 -6.47 -14.10 19.99
N PRO A 287 -6.31 -12.75 20.04
CA PRO A 287 -5.34 -12.15 20.94
C PRO A 287 -5.60 -12.53 22.38
N ILE A 288 -4.54 -12.88 23.11
CA ILE A 288 -4.63 -13.23 24.55
C ILE A 288 -4.35 -11.98 25.40
N LYS A 289 -3.63 -11.01 24.83
CA LYS A 289 -3.22 -9.80 25.51
C LYS A 289 -3.48 -8.59 24.62
N TYR A 290 -3.99 -7.50 25.22
CA TYR A 290 -4.20 -6.22 24.58
C TYR A 290 -3.34 -5.14 25.23
N VAL A 291 -2.74 -4.29 24.40
CA VAL A 291 -1.92 -3.16 24.83
C VAL A 291 -2.39 -1.92 24.10
N LEU A 292 -2.74 -0.88 24.84
CA LEU A 292 -3.17 0.42 24.31
C LEU A 292 -2.08 1.47 24.55
N TYR A 293 -1.65 2.12 23.49
CA TYR A 293 -0.84 3.34 23.57
C TYR A 293 -1.75 4.55 23.40
N SER A 294 -2.12 5.18 24.51
CA SER A 294 -3.02 6.34 24.56
C SER A 294 -2.93 7.06 25.89
N ASN A 295 -3.30 8.34 25.90
CA ASN A 295 -3.53 9.15 27.12
C ASN A 295 -5.01 9.19 27.51
N ASP A 296 -5.90 8.51 26.79
CA ASP A 296 -7.35 8.55 26.95
C ASP A 296 -7.87 7.35 27.74
N GLU A 297 -8.16 7.56 29.03
CA GLU A 297 -8.76 6.54 29.91
C GLU A 297 -10.20 6.19 29.50
N GLN A 298 -10.95 7.09 28.86
CA GLN A 298 -12.29 6.76 28.37
C GLN A 298 -12.22 5.79 27.20
N LEU A 299 -11.27 6.00 26.30
CA LEU A 299 -10.98 5.07 25.21
C LEU A 299 -10.62 3.69 25.74
N LYS A 300 -9.75 3.60 26.76
CA LYS A 300 -9.39 2.35 27.39
C LYS A 300 -10.63 1.62 27.92
N ASN A 301 -11.48 2.30 28.68
CA ASN A 301 -12.67 1.71 29.26
C ASN A 301 -13.67 1.20 28.19
N LYS A 302 -13.87 1.98 27.12
CA LYS A 302 -14.69 1.55 25.96
C LYS A 302 -14.14 0.29 25.29
N LEU A 303 -12.82 0.24 25.07
CA LEU A 303 -12.17 -0.90 24.44
C LEU A 303 -12.17 -2.13 25.36
N GLU A 304 -11.94 -1.99 26.67
CA GLU A 304 -12.05 -3.09 27.64
C GLU A 304 -13.47 -3.69 27.64
N TYR A 305 -14.48 -2.83 27.60
CA TYR A 305 -15.87 -3.27 27.49
C TYR A 305 -16.14 -4.04 26.18
N LYS A 306 -15.67 -3.48 25.05
CA LYS A 306 -15.91 -4.04 23.72
C LYS A 306 -15.14 -5.34 23.46
N LEU A 307 -13.92 -5.44 23.97
CA LEU A 307 -13.04 -6.60 23.81
C LEU A 307 -13.24 -7.67 24.88
N HIS A 308 -14.06 -7.37 25.90
CA HIS A 308 -14.24 -8.24 27.09
C HIS A 308 -12.91 -8.67 27.71
N SER A 309 -11.92 -7.78 27.73
CA SER A 309 -10.56 -8.06 28.19
C SER A 309 -9.93 -6.86 28.85
N LYS A 310 -9.05 -7.09 29.82
CA LYS A 310 -8.22 -6.03 30.41
C LYS A 310 -7.17 -5.56 29.41
N ILE A 311 -6.89 -4.25 29.44
CA ILE A 311 -5.94 -3.59 28.54
C ILE A 311 -4.83 -2.93 29.33
N ASP A 312 -3.59 -3.31 29.06
CA ASP A 312 -2.43 -2.58 29.54
C ASP A 312 -2.31 -1.25 28.79
N CYS A 313 -2.37 -0.11 29.49
CA CYS A 313 -2.32 1.21 28.88
C CYS A 313 -0.98 1.90 29.13
N PHE A 314 -0.40 2.51 28.09
CA PHE A 314 0.86 3.25 28.14
C PHE A 314 0.69 4.61 27.45
N ASN A 315 1.24 5.65 28.07
CA ASN A 315 1.15 7.03 27.58
C ASN A 315 2.43 7.51 26.85
N SER A 316 3.46 6.66 26.76
CA SER A 316 4.74 7.00 26.13
C SER A 316 5.39 5.78 25.50
N ILE A 317 5.96 5.97 24.30
CA ILE A 317 6.77 4.97 23.58
C ILE A 317 8.13 4.74 24.28
N LEU A 318 8.56 5.66 25.17
CA LEU A 318 9.91 5.67 25.76
C LEU A 318 10.10 4.65 26.90
N ASP A 319 9.07 3.92 27.30
CA ASP A 319 9.18 2.88 28.33
C ASP A 319 9.82 1.57 27.78
N LYS A 320 10.93 1.72 27.02
CA LYS A 320 11.68 0.62 26.39
C LYS A 320 12.03 -0.55 27.34
N LYS A 321 12.13 -0.31 28.65
CA LYS A 321 12.40 -1.38 29.64
C LYS A 321 11.16 -2.23 29.95
N ARG A 322 9.94 -1.73 29.70
CA ARG A 322 8.70 -2.48 29.88
C ARG A 322 8.27 -3.22 28.61
N ASP A 323 8.64 -2.68 27.42
CA ASP A 323 8.31 -3.28 26.13
C ASP A 323 8.85 -4.71 25.94
N THR A 324 10.00 -5.04 26.56
CA THR A 324 10.53 -6.43 26.52
C THR A 324 9.69 -7.45 27.30
N ARG A 325 8.82 -7.01 28.22
CA ARG A 325 7.88 -7.89 28.95
C ARG A 325 6.57 -8.13 28.18
N ILE A 326 6.32 -7.34 27.13
CA ILE A 326 5.15 -7.49 26.25
C ILE A 326 5.39 -8.64 25.26
N LEU A 327 6.66 -8.92 24.96
CA LEU A 327 7.09 -9.93 23.99
C LEU A 327 7.28 -11.32 24.66
N ASP A 328 6.21 -11.92 25.14
CA ASP A 328 6.23 -13.33 25.43
C ASP A 328 5.97 -14.09 24.12
N ASN A 329 6.96 -14.83 23.64
CA ASN A 329 6.95 -15.52 22.34
C ASN A 329 5.80 -16.56 22.18
N ASN A 330 5.05 -16.83 23.25
CA ASN A 330 3.97 -17.81 23.25
C ASN A 330 2.56 -17.19 23.26
N THR A 331 2.44 -15.84 23.32
CA THR A 331 1.13 -15.18 23.40
C THR A 331 0.93 -14.23 22.21
N ILE A 332 -0.27 -14.26 21.62
CA ILE A 332 -0.66 -13.27 20.60
C ILE A 332 -1.04 -12.00 21.35
N THR A 333 -0.28 -10.92 21.09
CA THR A 333 -0.52 -9.60 21.65
C THR A 333 -1.04 -8.65 20.56
N GLU A 334 -2.17 -7.99 20.82
CA GLU A 334 -2.66 -6.92 19.95
C GLU A 334 -2.30 -5.55 20.53
N ILE A 335 -1.55 -4.78 19.76
CA ILE A 335 -1.13 -3.41 20.09
C ILE A 335 -2.09 -2.44 19.40
N ILE A 336 -2.74 -1.59 20.17
CA ILE A 336 -3.65 -0.54 19.69
C ILE A 336 -2.94 0.81 19.84
N LEU A 337 -2.80 1.54 18.75
CA LEU A 337 -2.13 2.86 18.70
C LEU A 337 -3.18 3.94 18.49
N ASP A 338 -3.27 4.88 19.42
CA ASP A 338 -4.21 6.00 19.33
C ASP A 338 -3.58 7.20 18.60
N ALA A 339 -4.05 7.48 17.39
CA ALA A 339 -3.57 8.61 16.58
C ALA A 339 -4.00 10.00 17.09
N ASN A 340 -4.77 10.09 18.18
CA ASN A 340 -4.93 11.37 18.90
C ASN A 340 -3.73 11.64 19.83
N THR A 341 -3.04 10.58 20.28
CA THR A 341 -1.90 10.69 21.21
C THR A 341 -0.57 10.66 20.44
N PHE A 342 -0.48 9.84 19.41
CA PHE A 342 0.74 9.64 18.60
C PHE A 342 0.52 10.09 17.17
N SER A 343 1.56 10.65 16.55
CA SER A 343 1.56 10.94 15.12
C SER A 343 1.52 9.64 14.29
N TYR A 344 1.03 9.71 13.06
CA TYR A 344 1.10 8.56 12.15
C TYR A 344 2.54 8.11 11.89
N LYS A 345 3.50 9.04 11.87
CA LYS A 345 4.92 8.73 11.79
C LYS A 345 5.40 7.86 12.94
N GLU A 346 4.98 8.17 14.17
CA GLU A 346 5.30 7.37 15.34
C GLU A 346 4.60 6.01 15.29
N CYS A 347 3.33 5.96 14.91
CA CYS A 347 2.61 4.70 14.71
C CYS A 347 3.33 3.79 13.70
N ILE A 348 3.69 4.31 12.53
CA ILE A 348 4.45 3.58 11.50
C ILE A 348 5.78 3.07 12.05
N ALA A 349 6.53 3.92 12.78
CA ALA A 349 7.82 3.54 13.37
C ALA A 349 7.67 2.44 14.42
N ILE A 350 6.58 2.42 15.19
CA ILE A 350 6.27 1.36 16.16
C ILE A 350 6.04 0.03 15.42
N LEU A 351 5.20 0.04 14.38
CA LEU A 351 4.95 -1.16 13.56
C LEU A 351 6.25 -1.74 13.01
N GLU A 352 7.11 -0.91 12.43
CA GLU A 352 8.38 -1.37 11.85
C GLU A 352 9.34 -1.97 12.88
N LYS A 353 9.42 -1.36 14.08
CA LYS A 353 10.36 -1.78 15.14
C LYS A 353 9.88 -2.98 15.92
N SER A 354 8.57 -3.14 16.07
CA SER A 354 7.97 -4.16 16.94
C SER A 354 7.42 -5.36 16.15
N LYS A 355 7.72 -5.45 14.85
CA LYS A 355 7.28 -6.59 14.02
C LYS A 355 7.81 -7.91 14.58
N ASN A 356 6.90 -8.78 14.95
CA ASN A 356 7.19 -10.12 15.44
C ASN A 356 6.00 -11.05 15.14
N ALA A 357 6.23 -12.35 15.04
CA ALA A 357 5.21 -13.34 14.69
C ALA A 357 4.00 -13.41 15.66
N GLY A 358 4.15 -12.93 16.90
CA GLY A 358 3.08 -12.90 17.91
C GLY A 358 2.41 -11.53 18.10
N ILE A 359 2.77 -10.51 17.31
CA ILE A 359 2.24 -9.14 17.49
C ILE A 359 1.31 -8.78 16.35
N ARG A 360 0.15 -8.23 16.69
CA ARG A 360 -0.81 -7.61 15.79
C ARG A 360 -0.92 -6.13 16.10
N PHE A 361 -1.30 -5.34 15.11
CA PHE A 361 -1.43 -3.90 15.27
C PHE A 361 -2.80 -3.44 14.80
N LYS A 362 -3.41 -2.54 15.59
CA LYS A 362 -4.54 -1.72 15.17
C LYS A 362 -4.24 -0.26 15.45
N ILE A 363 -4.73 0.62 14.61
CA ILE A 363 -4.65 2.06 14.81
C ILE A 363 -6.06 2.56 15.04
N LYS A 364 -6.25 3.41 16.05
CA LYS A 364 -7.42 4.25 16.21
C LYS A 364 -7.15 5.55 15.46
N PRO A 365 -7.80 5.83 14.33
CA PRO A 365 -7.60 7.09 13.62
C PRO A 365 -8.02 8.29 14.47
N GLU A 366 -7.44 9.45 14.21
CA GLU A 366 -7.78 10.67 14.92
C GLU A 366 -9.29 10.96 14.81
N LYS A 367 -9.95 11.28 15.93
CA LYS A 367 -11.40 11.60 15.98
C LYS A 367 -12.32 10.51 15.40
N ALA A 368 -11.90 9.27 15.36
CA ALA A 368 -12.71 8.15 14.92
C ALA A 368 -13.22 7.33 16.11
N ASP A 369 -14.36 6.66 15.93
CA ASP A 369 -14.95 5.75 16.92
C ASP A 369 -14.76 4.29 16.50
N PHE A 370 -13.58 3.98 15.97
CA PHE A 370 -13.18 2.63 15.59
C PHE A 370 -11.67 2.43 15.66
N ILE A 371 -11.25 1.18 15.78
CA ILE A 371 -9.87 0.75 15.56
C ILE A 371 -9.80 -0.11 14.30
N ILE A 372 -8.68 -0.01 13.57
CA ILE A 372 -8.50 -0.65 12.27
C ILE A 372 -7.08 -1.19 12.12
N GLY A 373 -6.95 -2.36 11.51
CA GLY A 373 -5.66 -2.97 11.21
C GLY A 373 -5.81 -4.22 10.35
N SER A 374 -4.69 -4.81 9.97
CA SER A 374 -4.66 -6.07 9.22
C SER A 374 -3.60 -6.99 9.81
N ASN A 375 -3.96 -8.25 9.99
CA ASN A 375 -3.08 -9.27 10.55
C ASN A 375 -2.25 -10.00 9.48
N SER A 376 -2.54 -9.75 8.20
CA SER A 376 -1.90 -10.39 7.06
C SER A 376 -2.10 -9.57 5.79
N SER A 377 -1.08 -9.48 4.95
CA SER A 377 -1.20 -8.90 3.60
C SER A 377 -2.01 -9.76 2.62
N ASN A 378 -2.61 -10.85 3.06
CA ASN A 378 -3.38 -11.79 2.24
C ASN A 378 -4.88 -11.82 2.58
N ASP A 379 -5.26 -11.29 3.74
CA ASP A 379 -6.63 -11.30 4.25
C ASP A 379 -7.17 -9.87 4.32
N ARG A 380 -8.48 -9.72 4.43
CA ARG A 380 -9.10 -8.43 4.73
C ARG A 380 -8.70 -7.98 6.12
N GLY A 381 -8.54 -6.67 6.29
CA GLY A 381 -8.32 -6.10 7.59
C GLY A 381 -9.56 -6.15 8.48
N GLU A 382 -9.35 -5.86 9.74
CA GLU A 382 -10.38 -5.88 10.77
C GLU A 382 -10.70 -4.46 11.21
N VAL A 383 -11.99 -4.18 11.37
CA VAL A 383 -12.51 -2.93 11.92
C VAL A 383 -13.34 -3.27 13.15
N LEU A 384 -13.05 -2.63 14.26
CA LEU A 384 -13.84 -2.74 15.49
C LEU A 384 -14.40 -1.38 15.86
N LEU A 385 -15.74 -1.26 15.86
CA LEU A 385 -16.49 -0.07 16.27
C LEU A 385 -16.74 -0.11 17.80
N PHE A 386 -16.70 1.06 18.49
CA PHE A 386 -16.93 1.18 19.93
C PHE A 386 -17.57 2.50 20.35
#